data_157bb8a941667d931d63463fb8044bc8
#
_entry.id   157bb8a941667d931d63463fb8044bc8
#
_cell.length_a   1.000
_cell.length_b   1.000
_cell.length_c   1.000
_cell.angle_alpha   90.00
_cell.angle_beta   90.00
_cell.angle_gamma   90.00
#
_symmetry.space_group_name_H-M   'P 1'
#
loop_
_entity.id
_entity.type
_entity.pdbx_description
1 polymer ?
#
loop_
_entity_poly.entity_id
_entity_poly.type
_entity_poly.pdbx_seq_one_letter_code
_entity_poly.pdbx_strand_id
1 'polypeptide(L)'
;MSGANTSTLGTSVLDRVGNTPLVRLDRLTAKLPGITLLGKAEWANPGGSVKDRPASNIVLSAQREGKLPPGKHLLDATSGNTGIAYAMLGAAMGFPVTLCLPSNASPERKKILAAYGANIVLTDPADGSDGAIRKARELAAAEPDKYFYADQYSNNNNWQAHYKTTANEIWQQTEGRLTHFVAGLGTSGTFMGTTRRLRELNPKIQCISMQPDSPFNGLEGLKYMPTAIVPPIYDPELADRLVEASTEEAYVMAKRIAREEGILMGISSAANVATALHIAEEEVAAGREAIIVTILCDSADKYLSERFWQE
;
A
#
# COMPACT_ATOMS: atom_id res chain seq x y z
N MET A 1 0.80 30.80 -30.21
CA MET A 1 2.25 30.64 -30.08
C MET A 1 2.66 31.05 -28.68
N SER A 2 2.97 30.13 -27.86
CA SER A 2 3.81 30.35 -26.68
C SER A 2 4.26 28.96 -26.26
N GLY A 3 5.46 28.61 -26.70
CA GLY A 3 6.12 27.36 -26.28
C GLY A 3 6.30 27.39 -24.79
N ALA A 4 5.65 26.48 -24.09
CA ALA A 4 5.96 26.20 -22.70
C ALA A 4 7.41 25.72 -22.65
N ASN A 5 8.28 26.61 -22.21
CA ASN A 5 9.65 26.26 -21.83
C ASN A 5 9.54 25.44 -20.55
N THR A 6 9.30 24.13 -20.70
CA THR A 6 9.33 23.20 -19.58
C THR A 6 10.78 23.14 -19.12
N SER A 7 11.05 23.78 -17.98
CA SER A 7 12.34 23.71 -17.32
C SER A 7 12.75 22.24 -17.19
N THR A 8 13.87 21.88 -17.77
CA THR A 8 14.48 20.54 -17.60
C THR A 8 15.21 20.40 -16.25
N LEU A 9 15.12 21.42 -15.41
CA LEU A 9 15.79 21.48 -14.12
C LEU A 9 14.86 20.96 -13.02
N GLY A 10 15.16 19.79 -12.49
CA GLY A 10 14.41 19.15 -11.42
C GLY A 10 13.14 18.42 -11.88
N THR A 11 12.47 17.80 -10.94
CA THR A 11 11.21 17.07 -11.12
C THR A 11 10.20 17.51 -10.05
N SER A 12 8.90 17.43 -10.35
CA SER A 12 7.88 17.67 -9.34
C SER A 12 7.84 16.51 -8.33
N VAL A 13 7.24 16.72 -7.15
CA VAL A 13 7.03 15.64 -6.18
C VAL A 13 6.17 14.51 -6.76
N LEU A 14 5.27 14.84 -7.69
CA LEU A 14 4.41 13.89 -8.38
C LEU A 14 5.20 12.93 -9.27
N ASP A 15 6.25 13.42 -9.92
CA ASP A 15 7.11 12.62 -10.80
C ASP A 15 7.97 11.61 -10.01
N ARG A 16 7.98 11.74 -8.69
CA ARG A 16 8.71 10.84 -7.78
C ARG A 16 7.86 9.66 -7.29
N VAL A 17 6.55 9.65 -7.60
CA VAL A 17 5.67 8.52 -7.27
C VAL A 17 5.97 7.35 -8.20
N GLY A 18 6.32 6.22 -7.63
CA GLY A 18 6.74 5.03 -8.38
C GLY A 18 8.24 4.97 -8.65
N ASN A 19 8.64 4.11 -9.57
CA ASN A 19 10.04 3.78 -9.88
C ASN A 19 10.87 3.46 -8.62
N THR A 20 10.24 2.79 -7.67
CA THR A 20 10.87 2.38 -6.41
C THR A 20 11.86 1.24 -6.67
N PRO A 21 12.95 1.12 -5.89
CA PRO A 21 13.90 0.04 -6.10
C PRO A 21 13.36 -1.33 -5.64
N LEU A 22 13.97 -2.41 -6.15
CA LEU A 22 13.94 -3.72 -5.51
C LEU A 22 15.16 -3.85 -4.60
N VAL A 23 14.93 -4.28 -3.34
CA VAL A 23 15.96 -4.51 -2.35
C VAL A 23 16.09 -6.01 -2.11
N ARG A 24 17.30 -6.54 -2.10
CA ARG A 24 17.57 -7.94 -1.76
C ARG A 24 17.52 -8.12 -0.24
N LEU A 25 16.94 -9.24 0.19
CA LEU A 25 16.87 -9.64 1.60
C LEU A 25 17.77 -10.88 1.80
N ASP A 26 19.08 -10.67 1.57
CA ASP A 26 20.06 -11.74 1.45
C ASP A 26 20.39 -12.42 2.78
N ARG A 27 20.33 -11.69 3.90
CA ARG A 27 20.64 -12.27 5.20
C ARG A 27 19.50 -13.14 5.72
N LEU A 28 18.26 -12.76 5.45
CA LEU A 28 17.09 -13.57 5.77
C LEU A 28 17.09 -14.90 5.01
N THR A 29 17.60 -14.90 3.77
CA THR A 29 17.65 -16.08 2.91
C THR A 29 19.01 -16.78 2.88
N ALA A 30 19.98 -16.39 3.73
CA ALA A 30 21.35 -16.91 3.70
C ALA A 30 21.46 -18.44 3.86
N LYS A 31 20.44 -19.08 4.45
CA LYS A 31 20.37 -20.54 4.63
C LYS A 31 19.44 -21.25 3.64
N LEU A 32 18.91 -20.54 2.65
CA LEU A 32 17.95 -21.03 1.66
C LEU A 32 18.61 -21.06 0.27
N PRO A 33 19.28 -22.16 -0.08
CA PRO A 33 19.98 -22.26 -1.36
C PRO A 33 19.01 -22.16 -2.54
N GLY A 34 19.41 -21.44 -3.60
CA GLY A 34 18.60 -21.26 -4.80
C GLY A 34 17.47 -20.21 -4.67
N ILE A 35 17.32 -19.55 -3.49
CA ILE A 35 16.31 -18.54 -3.26
C ILE A 35 16.88 -17.12 -3.43
N THR A 36 16.17 -16.29 -4.17
CA THR A 36 16.37 -14.84 -4.18
C THR A 36 15.07 -14.18 -3.69
N LEU A 37 15.11 -13.55 -2.52
CA LEU A 37 13.98 -12.80 -1.96
C LEU A 37 14.20 -11.30 -2.17
N LEU A 38 13.23 -10.64 -2.79
CA LEU A 38 13.27 -9.24 -3.17
C LEU A 38 12.08 -8.48 -2.54
N GLY A 39 12.35 -7.34 -1.95
CA GLY A 39 11.35 -6.42 -1.46
C GLY A 39 11.21 -5.18 -2.35
N LYS A 40 10.00 -4.90 -2.83
CA LYS A 40 9.69 -3.66 -3.57
C LYS A 40 9.58 -2.51 -2.57
N ALA A 41 10.55 -1.61 -2.58
CA ALA A 41 10.79 -0.59 -1.55
C ALA A 41 9.81 0.60 -1.65
N GLU A 42 8.55 0.39 -1.32
CA GLU A 42 7.48 1.38 -1.48
C GLU A 42 7.57 2.56 -0.49
N TRP A 43 8.39 2.47 0.55
CA TRP A 43 8.72 3.64 1.40
C TRP A 43 9.50 4.73 0.64
N ALA A 44 10.09 4.41 -0.51
CA ALA A 44 10.83 5.37 -1.34
C ALA A 44 9.91 6.33 -2.11
N ASN A 45 8.60 6.11 -2.10
CA ASN A 45 7.65 7.08 -2.61
C ASN A 45 7.66 8.37 -1.75
N PRO A 46 7.32 9.54 -2.30
CA PRO A 46 7.40 10.82 -1.59
C PRO A 46 6.53 10.94 -0.33
N GLY A 47 5.36 10.31 -0.29
CA GLY A 47 4.53 10.19 0.93
C GLY A 47 4.94 9.04 1.84
N GLY A 48 5.97 8.28 1.46
CA GLY A 48 6.59 7.23 2.26
C GLY A 48 5.83 5.91 2.28
N SER A 49 5.03 5.61 1.26
CA SER A 49 4.33 4.32 1.22
C SER A 49 3.82 3.90 -0.16
N VAL A 50 3.41 2.63 -0.25
CA VAL A 50 2.73 2.05 -1.41
C VAL A 50 1.45 2.79 -1.81
N LYS A 51 0.83 3.54 -0.88
CA LYS A 51 -0.43 4.24 -1.11
C LYS A 51 -0.31 5.48 -1.99
N ASP A 52 0.90 6.00 -2.18
CA ASP A 52 1.14 7.12 -3.09
C ASP A 52 0.71 6.79 -4.52
N ARG A 53 0.92 5.55 -4.94
CA ARG A 53 0.56 5.10 -6.30
C ARG A 53 -0.95 5.12 -6.55
N PRO A 54 -1.80 4.44 -5.77
CA PRO A 54 -3.24 4.50 -5.98
C PRO A 54 -3.79 5.90 -5.74
N ALA A 55 -3.32 6.63 -4.73
CA ALA A 55 -3.76 8.00 -4.46
C ALA A 55 -3.48 8.93 -5.66
N SER A 56 -2.27 8.88 -6.20
CA SER A 56 -1.89 9.67 -7.39
C SER A 56 -2.77 9.33 -8.60
N ASN A 57 -2.97 8.03 -8.90
CA ASN A 57 -3.79 7.63 -10.05
C ASN A 57 -5.27 8.02 -9.89
N ILE A 58 -5.83 7.93 -8.68
CA ILE A 58 -7.20 8.37 -8.37
C ILE A 58 -7.34 9.88 -8.59
N VAL A 59 -6.41 10.67 -8.01
CA VAL A 59 -6.43 12.13 -8.12
C VAL A 59 -6.28 12.59 -9.57
N LEU A 60 -5.27 12.09 -10.27
CA LEU A 60 -5.00 12.49 -11.66
C LEU A 60 -6.13 12.07 -12.60
N SER A 61 -6.77 10.92 -12.36
CA SER A 61 -7.95 10.51 -13.13
C SER A 61 -9.14 11.40 -12.84
N ALA A 62 -9.40 11.72 -11.57
CA ALA A 62 -10.50 12.60 -11.20
C ALA A 62 -10.35 14.01 -11.78
N GLN A 63 -9.13 14.55 -11.83
CA GLN A 63 -8.89 15.85 -12.46
C GLN A 63 -9.12 15.82 -13.98
N ARG A 64 -8.60 14.79 -14.66
CA ARG A 64 -8.83 14.60 -16.10
C ARG A 64 -10.31 14.45 -16.47
N GLU A 65 -11.08 13.81 -15.59
CA GLU A 65 -12.53 13.61 -15.75
C GLU A 65 -13.37 14.79 -15.25
N GLY A 66 -12.74 15.87 -14.76
CA GLY A 66 -13.43 17.05 -14.23
C GLY A 66 -14.18 16.80 -12.91
N LYS A 67 -13.94 15.67 -12.24
CA LYS A 67 -14.57 15.31 -10.96
C LYS A 67 -13.96 16.03 -9.76
N LEU A 68 -12.70 16.47 -9.87
CA LEU A 68 -11.98 17.25 -8.87
C LEU A 68 -11.53 18.60 -9.46
N PRO A 69 -12.48 19.51 -9.76
CA PRO A 69 -12.16 20.85 -10.25
C PRO A 69 -11.57 21.72 -9.13
N PRO A 70 -10.94 22.88 -9.46
CA PRO A 70 -10.44 23.82 -8.46
C PRO A 70 -11.48 24.15 -7.39
N GLY A 71 -11.07 24.14 -6.11
CA GLY A 71 -11.91 24.43 -4.95
C GLY A 71 -12.74 23.26 -4.43
N LYS A 72 -12.89 22.16 -5.17
CA LYS A 72 -13.54 20.95 -4.68
C LYS A 72 -12.59 20.19 -3.74
N HIS A 73 -13.12 19.69 -2.62
CA HIS A 73 -12.36 18.90 -1.66
C HIS A 73 -12.28 17.44 -2.08
N LEU A 74 -11.08 16.86 -2.04
CA LEU A 74 -10.97 15.40 -2.02
C LEU A 74 -11.42 14.91 -0.64
N LEU A 75 -12.31 13.94 -0.60
CA LEU A 75 -12.81 13.30 0.61
C LEU A 75 -12.51 11.80 0.56
N ASP A 76 -11.98 11.24 1.65
CA ASP A 76 -11.87 9.77 1.81
C ASP A 76 -11.88 9.36 3.29
N ALA A 77 -12.07 8.07 3.52
CA ALA A 77 -11.96 7.43 4.83
C ALA A 77 -10.63 6.70 4.94
N THR A 78 -9.79 7.12 5.88
CA THR A 78 -8.49 6.48 6.08
C THR A 78 -7.87 6.89 7.42
N SER A 79 -7.28 5.93 8.11
CA SER A 79 -6.49 6.17 9.33
C SER A 79 -4.98 6.14 9.08
N GLY A 80 -4.54 5.94 7.84
CA GLY A 80 -3.15 5.61 7.57
C GLY A 80 -2.56 6.26 6.33
N ASN A 81 -1.71 5.50 5.67
CA ASN A 81 -0.87 5.94 4.54
C ASN A 81 -1.63 6.56 3.37
N THR A 82 -2.86 6.12 3.09
CA THR A 82 -3.66 6.73 2.01
C THR A 82 -4.00 8.19 2.31
N GLY A 83 -4.31 8.50 3.58
CA GLY A 83 -4.55 9.87 4.00
C GLY A 83 -3.32 10.75 3.84
N ILE A 84 -2.15 10.22 4.20
CA ILE A 84 -0.87 10.92 4.03
C ILE A 84 -0.63 11.18 2.53
N ALA A 85 -0.85 10.19 1.67
CA ALA A 85 -0.69 10.34 0.23
C ALA A 85 -1.64 11.40 -0.34
N TYR A 86 -2.93 11.39 0.02
CA TYR A 86 -3.86 12.43 -0.43
C TYR A 86 -3.51 13.81 0.10
N ALA A 87 -3.10 13.92 1.37
CA ALA A 87 -2.72 15.19 1.96
C ALA A 87 -1.47 15.78 1.29
N MET A 88 -0.46 14.94 1.02
CA MET A 88 0.74 15.32 0.24
C MET A 88 0.36 15.81 -1.16
N LEU A 89 -0.50 15.06 -1.88
CA LEU A 89 -0.95 15.44 -3.22
C LEU A 89 -1.75 16.74 -3.19
N GLY A 90 -2.64 16.90 -2.19
CA GLY A 90 -3.40 18.13 -2.01
C GLY A 90 -2.52 19.36 -1.81
N ALA A 91 -1.50 19.23 -0.96
CA ALA A 91 -0.52 20.27 -0.74
C ALA A 91 0.30 20.59 -2.01
N ALA A 92 0.75 19.56 -2.74
CA ALA A 92 1.57 19.73 -3.94
C ALA A 92 0.79 20.28 -5.14
N MET A 93 -0.51 19.97 -5.24
CA MET A 93 -1.35 20.30 -6.40
C MET A 93 -2.36 21.44 -6.13
N GLY A 94 -2.44 21.93 -4.90
CA GLY A 94 -3.28 23.07 -4.52
C GLY A 94 -4.78 22.76 -4.41
N PHE A 95 -5.18 21.55 -4.01
CA PHE A 95 -6.57 21.24 -3.70
C PHE A 95 -6.76 20.85 -2.23
N PRO A 96 -7.92 21.21 -1.61
CA PRO A 96 -8.20 20.87 -0.23
C PRO A 96 -8.52 19.38 -0.05
N VAL A 97 -8.06 18.79 1.06
CA VAL A 97 -8.28 17.40 1.45
C VAL A 97 -9.04 17.32 2.75
N THR A 98 -10.06 16.49 2.81
CA THR A 98 -10.84 16.17 4.02
C THR A 98 -10.80 14.66 4.26
N LEU A 99 -10.40 14.25 5.47
CA LEU A 99 -10.21 12.85 5.80
C LEU A 99 -11.03 12.46 7.04
N CYS A 100 -11.83 11.41 6.91
CA CYS A 100 -12.53 10.79 8.03
C CYS A 100 -11.65 9.69 8.62
N LEU A 101 -11.39 9.73 9.93
CA LEU A 101 -10.59 8.72 10.62
C LEU A 101 -11.03 8.56 12.08
N PRO A 102 -10.85 7.36 12.68
CA PRO A 102 -11.16 7.11 14.08
C PRO A 102 -10.35 8.03 15.00
N SER A 103 -10.97 8.47 16.10
CA SER A 103 -10.32 9.41 17.03
C SER A 103 -9.10 8.82 17.75
N ASN A 104 -8.98 7.50 17.83
CA ASN A 104 -7.82 6.77 18.36
C ASN A 104 -6.71 6.53 17.30
N ALA A 105 -6.84 7.06 16.08
CA ALA A 105 -5.75 6.99 15.11
C ALA A 105 -4.47 7.64 15.68
N SER A 106 -3.31 7.09 15.27
CA SER A 106 -1.98 7.49 15.78
C SER A 106 -1.79 9.02 15.80
N PRO A 107 -1.29 9.58 16.93
CA PRO A 107 -0.97 11.01 17.04
C PRO A 107 0.04 11.46 15.98
N GLU A 108 1.01 10.62 15.64
CA GLU A 108 2.05 10.90 14.63
C GLU A 108 1.41 11.13 13.27
N ARG A 109 0.47 10.29 12.86
CA ARG A 109 -0.26 10.44 11.59
C ARG A 109 -1.11 11.68 11.56
N LYS A 110 -1.84 11.99 12.65
CA LYS A 110 -2.61 13.24 12.75
C LYS A 110 -1.71 14.47 12.58
N LYS A 111 -0.49 14.45 13.16
CA LYS A 111 0.50 15.52 13.00
C LYS A 111 0.96 15.64 11.54
N ILE A 112 1.23 14.54 10.85
CA ILE A 112 1.61 14.54 9.44
C ILE A 112 0.48 15.12 8.58
N LEU A 113 -0.76 14.67 8.78
CA LEU A 113 -1.93 15.18 8.06
C LEU A 113 -2.13 16.68 8.27
N ALA A 114 -2.02 17.15 9.52
CA ALA A 114 -2.11 18.56 9.87
C ALA A 114 -0.98 19.39 9.23
N ALA A 115 0.24 18.87 9.19
CA ALA A 115 1.38 19.52 8.54
C ALA A 115 1.17 19.75 7.03
N TYR A 116 0.48 18.82 6.35
CA TYR A 116 0.08 18.98 4.96
C TYR A 116 -1.20 19.84 4.78
N GLY A 117 -1.84 20.29 5.86
CA GLY A 117 -3.03 21.14 5.81
C GLY A 117 -4.34 20.39 5.54
N ALA A 118 -4.39 19.08 5.79
CA ALA A 118 -5.61 18.29 5.62
C ALA A 118 -6.65 18.60 6.72
N ASN A 119 -7.93 18.68 6.35
CA ASN A 119 -9.04 18.74 7.27
C ASN A 119 -9.34 17.34 7.82
N ILE A 120 -9.43 17.19 9.14
CA ILE A 120 -9.66 15.91 9.81
C ILE A 120 -11.06 15.91 10.42
N VAL A 121 -11.86 14.89 10.07
CA VAL A 121 -13.15 14.57 10.68
C VAL A 121 -12.97 13.32 11.52
N LEU A 122 -13.03 13.46 12.83
CA LEU A 122 -12.88 12.35 13.76
C LEU A 122 -14.18 11.56 13.89
N THR A 123 -14.07 10.23 13.89
CA THR A 123 -15.19 9.29 14.10
C THR A 123 -15.01 8.49 15.38
N ASP A 124 -16.07 7.80 15.81
CA ASP A 124 -16.02 6.95 17.01
C ASP A 124 -14.98 5.84 16.83
N PRO A 125 -14.04 5.67 17.77
CA PRO A 125 -13.03 4.63 17.71
C PRO A 125 -13.61 3.22 17.79
N ALA A 126 -14.79 3.04 18.42
CA ALA A 126 -15.47 1.75 18.50
C ALA A 126 -15.91 1.21 17.12
N ASP A 127 -16.19 2.12 16.18
CA ASP A 127 -16.59 1.80 14.81
C ASP A 127 -15.40 1.53 13.86
N GLY A 128 -14.19 1.82 14.28
CA GLY A 128 -12.96 1.60 13.51
C GLY A 128 -12.97 2.25 12.13
N SER A 129 -12.37 1.57 11.15
CA SER A 129 -12.32 2.04 9.76
C SER A 129 -13.69 2.10 9.10
N ASP A 130 -14.61 1.22 9.49
CA ASP A 130 -15.94 1.15 8.90
C ASP A 130 -16.81 2.36 9.30
N GLY A 131 -16.65 2.86 10.54
CA GLY A 131 -17.26 4.13 10.97
C GLY A 131 -16.76 5.32 10.15
N ALA A 132 -15.47 5.37 9.87
CA ALA A 132 -14.89 6.41 9.01
C ALA A 132 -15.43 6.33 7.56
N ILE A 133 -15.58 5.13 7.00
CA ILE A 133 -16.16 4.92 5.66
C ILE A 133 -17.62 5.40 5.62
N ARG A 134 -18.44 5.03 6.63
CA ARG A 134 -19.83 5.51 6.72
C ARG A 134 -19.89 7.03 6.79
N LYS A 135 -19.03 7.66 7.59
CA LYS A 135 -18.98 9.12 7.74
C LYS A 135 -18.56 9.83 6.45
N ALA A 136 -17.59 9.30 5.73
CA ALA A 136 -17.17 9.86 4.44
C ALA A 136 -18.31 9.78 3.40
N ARG A 137 -19.04 8.68 3.34
CA ARG A 137 -20.20 8.51 2.47
C ARG A 137 -21.35 9.48 2.81
N GLU A 138 -21.60 9.66 4.12
CA GLU A 138 -22.59 10.65 4.60
C GLU A 138 -22.24 12.07 4.12
N LEU A 139 -21.00 12.50 4.34
CA LEU A 139 -20.55 13.83 3.91
C LEU A 139 -20.61 14.02 2.38
N ALA A 140 -20.18 13.01 1.64
CA ALA A 140 -20.24 13.04 0.18
C ALA A 140 -21.68 13.17 -0.34
N ALA A 141 -22.63 12.46 0.28
CA ALA A 141 -24.03 12.53 -0.08
C ALA A 141 -24.69 13.86 0.31
N ALA A 142 -24.31 14.42 1.46
CA ALA A 142 -24.86 15.69 1.96
C ALA A 142 -24.37 16.92 1.19
N GLU A 143 -23.12 16.91 0.74
CA GLU A 143 -22.45 18.04 0.08
C GLU A 143 -21.74 17.60 -1.23
N PRO A 144 -22.46 17.09 -2.25
CA PRO A 144 -21.86 16.52 -3.47
C PRO A 144 -21.09 17.55 -4.31
N ASP A 145 -21.47 18.82 -4.23
CA ASP A 145 -20.79 19.91 -4.94
C ASP A 145 -19.44 20.25 -4.29
N LYS A 146 -19.32 20.06 -2.98
CA LYS A 146 -18.12 20.35 -2.21
C LYS A 146 -17.12 19.21 -2.25
N TYR A 147 -17.58 17.97 -2.23
CA TYR A 147 -16.74 16.81 -2.08
C TYR A 147 -16.64 15.95 -3.34
N PHE A 148 -15.42 15.56 -3.68
CA PHE A 148 -15.12 14.39 -4.51
C PHE A 148 -14.75 13.24 -3.57
N TYR A 149 -15.61 12.25 -3.42
CA TYR A 149 -15.34 11.05 -2.64
C TYR A 149 -14.46 10.10 -3.46
N ALA A 150 -13.21 9.95 -3.04
CA ALA A 150 -12.20 9.17 -3.76
C ALA A 150 -12.48 7.67 -3.69
N ASP A 151 -13.07 7.20 -2.58
CA ASP A 151 -13.46 5.80 -2.31
C ASP A 151 -12.40 4.79 -2.71
N GLN A 152 -11.25 4.83 -2.04
CA GLN A 152 -10.10 3.96 -2.34
C GLN A 152 -10.44 2.47 -2.41
N TYR A 153 -11.51 2.04 -1.75
CA TYR A 153 -11.91 0.64 -1.69
C TYR A 153 -12.68 0.16 -2.93
N SER A 154 -13.42 1.06 -3.57
CA SER A 154 -14.26 0.75 -4.74
C SER A 154 -13.71 1.31 -6.05
N ASN A 155 -12.74 2.22 -5.97
CA ASN A 155 -12.22 2.94 -7.13
C ASN A 155 -11.25 2.07 -7.95
N ASN A 156 -11.61 1.76 -9.17
CA ASN A 156 -10.76 0.97 -10.08
C ASN A 156 -9.40 1.60 -10.35
N ASN A 157 -9.26 2.92 -10.23
CA ASN A 157 -7.96 3.58 -10.36
C ASN A 157 -6.95 3.14 -9.30
N ASN A 158 -7.41 2.54 -8.19
CA ASN A 158 -6.56 1.96 -7.17
C ASN A 158 -5.74 0.79 -7.75
N TRP A 159 -6.39 -0.29 -8.19
CA TRP A 159 -5.66 -1.44 -8.74
C TRP A 159 -4.96 -1.12 -10.07
N GLN A 160 -5.54 -0.22 -10.88
CA GLN A 160 -4.95 0.21 -12.14
C GLN A 160 -3.61 0.94 -11.96
N ALA A 161 -3.39 1.62 -10.83
CA ALA A 161 -2.09 2.21 -10.52
C ALA A 161 -0.99 1.14 -10.50
N HIS A 162 -1.24 0.04 -9.80
CA HIS A 162 -0.31 -1.07 -9.66
C HIS A 162 -0.14 -1.87 -10.96
N TYR A 163 -1.23 -2.04 -11.71
CA TYR A 163 -1.18 -2.66 -13.04
C TYR A 163 -0.27 -1.88 -14.01
N LYS A 164 -0.39 -0.55 -14.02
CA LYS A 164 0.36 0.31 -14.94
C LYS A 164 1.81 0.54 -14.50
N THR A 165 2.11 0.50 -13.21
CA THR A 165 3.42 0.88 -12.66
C THR A 165 4.10 -0.27 -11.92
N THR A 166 3.65 -0.67 -10.74
CA THR A 166 4.31 -1.63 -9.85
C THR A 166 4.66 -2.93 -10.56
N ALA A 167 3.72 -3.50 -11.29
CA ALA A 167 3.93 -4.77 -12.00
C ALA A 167 4.99 -4.66 -13.09
N ASN A 168 4.93 -3.61 -13.89
CA ASN A 168 5.91 -3.39 -14.97
C ASN A 168 7.31 -3.11 -14.41
N GLU A 169 7.40 -2.35 -13.31
CA GLU A 169 8.66 -2.10 -12.63
C GLU A 169 9.26 -3.41 -12.08
N ILE A 170 8.46 -4.23 -11.38
CA ILE A 170 8.90 -5.54 -10.88
C ILE A 170 9.37 -6.42 -12.04
N TRP A 171 8.60 -6.50 -13.12
CA TRP A 171 8.96 -7.29 -14.30
C TRP A 171 10.31 -6.87 -14.89
N GLN A 172 10.51 -5.57 -15.08
CA GLN A 172 11.75 -5.02 -15.62
C GLN A 172 12.93 -5.24 -14.67
N GLN A 173 12.75 -4.96 -13.38
CA GLN A 173 13.80 -5.06 -12.36
C GLN A 173 14.22 -6.50 -12.07
N THR A 174 13.36 -7.48 -12.33
CA THR A 174 13.68 -8.91 -12.25
C THR A 174 14.09 -9.51 -13.60
N GLU A 175 14.15 -8.70 -14.67
CA GLU A 175 14.42 -9.16 -16.04
C GLU A 175 13.43 -10.26 -16.47
N GLY A 176 12.19 -10.19 -15.98
CA GLY A 176 11.15 -11.19 -16.24
C GLY A 176 11.38 -12.56 -15.57
N ARG A 177 12.34 -12.67 -14.67
CA ARG A 177 12.74 -13.94 -14.03
C ARG A 177 12.02 -14.25 -12.74
N LEU A 178 11.15 -13.34 -12.20
CA LEU A 178 10.41 -13.65 -10.98
C LEU A 178 9.54 -14.90 -11.16
N THR A 179 9.49 -15.72 -10.13
CA THR A 179 8.67 -16.95 -10.07
C THR A 179 7.45 -16.78 -9.17
N HIS A 180 7.57 -15.95 -8.13
CA HIS A 180 6.52 -15.73 -7.14
C HIS A 180 6.34 -14.24 -6.84
N PHE A 181 5.07 -13.85 -6.68
CA PHE A 181 4.69 -12.54 -6.18
C PHE A 181 3.82 -12.70 -4.94
N VAL A 182 4.20 -12.06 -3.83
CA VAL A 182 3.50 -12.13 -2.54
C VAL A 182 3.08 -10.74 -2.10
N ALA A 183 1.79 -10.54 -1.78
CA ALA A 183 1.34 -9.27 -1.22
C ALA A 183 0.08 -9.40 -0.34
N GLY A 184 0.05 -8.62 0.73
CA GLY A 184 -1.05 -8.55 1.67
C GLY A 184 -2.26 -7.79 1.15
N LEU A 185 -3.44 -8.14 1.66
CA LEU A 185 -4.73 -7.61 1.29
C LEU A 185 -5.20 -6.54 2.29
N GLY A 186 -5.14 -5.27 1.88
CA GLY A 186 -5.84 -4.15 2.56
C GLY A 186 -7.02 -3.70 1.70
N THR A 187 -6.83 -2.72 0.81
CA THR A 187 -7.79 -2.41 -0.25
C THR A 187 -7.80 -3.46 -1.36
N SER A 188 -6.89 -4.39 -1.33
CA SER A 188 -6.52 -5.39 -2.34
C SER A 188 -5.87 -4.84 -3.62
N GLY A 189 -5.90 -3.53 -3.85
CA GLY A 189 -5.46 -2.92 -5.11
C GLY A 189 -4.04 -3.28 -5.54
N THR A 190 -3.10 -3.35 -4.58
CA THR A 190 -1.70 -3.73 -4.86
C THR A 190 -1.62 -5.14 -5.42
N PHE A 191 -2.26 -6.11 -4.75
CA PHE A 191 -2.28 -7.49 -5.22
C PHE A 191 -3.04 -7.61 -6.54
N MET A 192 -4.26 -7.08 -6.62
CA MET A 192 -5.11 -7.18 -7.81
C MET A 192 -4.46 -6.62 -9.07
N GLY A 193 -3.91 -5.41 -8.97
CA GLY A 193 -3.29 -4.74 -10.12
C GLY A 193 -2.00 -5.41 -10.56
N THR A 194 -1.13 -5.73 -9.61
CA THR A 194 0.16 -6.35 -9.90
C THR A 194 -0.02 -7.75 -10.48
N THR A 195 -0.87 -8.58 -9.87
CA THR A 195 -1.13 -9.95 -10.33
C THR A 195 -1.73 -9.98 -11.72
N ARG A 196 -2.76 -9.15 -12.02
CA ARG A 196 -3.35 -9.10 -13.37
C ARG A 196 -2.29 -8.85 -14.43
N ARG A 197 -1.42 -7.88 -14.21
CA ARG A 197 -0.37 -7.56 -15.19
C ARG A 197 0.73 -8.60 -15.26
N LEU A 198 1.18 -9.13 -14.14
CA LEU A 198 2.21 -10.18 -14.13
C LEU A 198 1.73 -11.45 -14.85
N ARG A 199 0.46 -11.84 -14.69
CA ARG A 199 -0.12 -12.99 -15.41
C ARG A 199 -0.20 -12.79 -16.93
N GLU A 200 -0.45 -11.56 -17.38
CA GLU A 200 -0.38 -11.26 -18.83
C GLU A 200 1.04 -11.39 -19.36
N LEU A 201 2.04 -10.98 -18.55
CA LEU A 201 3.45 -11.05 -18.95
C LEU A 201 4.01 -12.48 -18.89
N ASN A 202 3.66 -13.24 -17.84
CA ASN A 202 4.03 -14.63 -17.67
C ASN A 202 3.00 -15.37 -16.78
N PRO A 203 2.12 -16.21 -17.37
CA PRO A 203 1.09 -16.91 -16.62
C PRO A 203 1.60 -18.00 -15.66
N LYS A 204 2.91 -18.30 -15.67
CA LYS A 204 3.53 -19.27 -14.76
C LYS A 204 3.92 -18.67 -13.39
N ILE A 205 3.86 -17.36 -13.26
CA ILE A 205 4.16 -16.70 -11.99
C ILE A 205 3.09 -17.09 -10.96
N GLN A 206 3.55 -17.62 -9.82
CA GLN A 206 2.68 -17.91 -8.69
C GLN A 206 2.37 -16.62 -7.93
N CYS A 207 1.11 -16.24 -7.86
CA CYS A 207 0.67 -15.02 -7.19
C CYS A 207 -0.08 -15.38 -5.90
N ILE A 208 0.57 -15.11 -4.76
CA ILE A 208 0.11 -15.48 -3.43
C ILE A 208 -0.40 -14.24 -2.71
N SER A 209 -1.69 -14.23 -2.35
CA SER A 209 -2.25 -13.19 -1.49
C SER A 209 -2.09 -13.58 -0.02
N MET A 210 -2.01 -12.57 0.85
CA MET A 210 -1.94 -12.76 2.30
C MET A 210 -2.96 -11.87 3.00
N GLN A 211 -3.62 -12.42 4.03
CA GLN A 211 -4.49 -11.68 4.95
C GLN A 211 -4.09 -11.98 6.40
N PRO A 212 -4.54 -11.17 7.39
CA PRO A 212 -4.44 -11.56 8.79
C PRO A 212 -5.15 -12.90 9.07
N ASP A 213 -4.71 -13.62 10.09
CA ASP A 213 -5.33 -14.88 10.56
C ASP A 213 -6.58 -14.66 11.42
N SER A 214 -6.85 -13.42 11.82
CA SER A 214 -7.90 -13.07 12.77
C SER A 214 -8.48 -11.68 12.49
N PRO A 215 -9.79 -11.45 12.80
CA PRO A 215 -10.37 -10.11 12.76
C PRO A 215 -9.75 -9.16 13.79
N PHE A 216 -9.25 -9.69 14.91
CA PHE A 216 -8.56 -8.94 15.96
C PHE A 216 -7.05 -9.09 15.78
N ASN A 217 -6.49 -8.32 14.86
CA ASN A 217 -5.07 -8.38 14.51
C ASN A 217 -4.41 -7.00 14.62
N GLY A 218 -3.08 -7.01 14.76
CA GLY A 218 -2.24 -5.83 14.75
C GLY A 218 -1.59 -5.54 13.39
N LEU A 219 -1.99 -6.23 12.32
CA LEU A 219 -1.44 -6.07 10.96
C LEU A 219 -2.05 -4.84 10.28
N GLU A 220 -1.65 -3.68 10.76
CA GLU A 220 -2.23 -2.42 10.34
C GLU A 220 -2.13 -2.20 8.82
N GLY A 221 -3.27 -1.79 8.24
CA GLY A 221 -3.41 -1.60 6.80
C GLY A 221 -3.86 -2.85 6.04
N LEU A 222 -3.92 -4.02 6.70
CA LEU A 222 -4.48 -5.26 6.16
C LEU A 222 -5.91 -5.49 6.65
N LYS A 223 -6.64 -6.33 5.96
CA LYS A 223 -8.02 -6.71 6.28
C LYS A 223 -8.15 -8.23 6.37
N TYR A 224 -8.85 -8.69 7.40
CA TYR A 224 -9.35 -10.04 7.48
C TYR A 224 -10.66 -10.12 6.69
N MET A 225 -10.58 -10.60 5.45
CA MET A 225 -11.68 -10.52 4.46
C MET A 225 -12.98 -11.19 4.92
N PRO A 226 -12.96 -12.32 5.68
CA PRO A 226 -14.19 -12.97 6.09
C PRO A 226 -15.16 -12.12 6.93
N THR A 227 -14.68 -11.10 7.66
CA THR A 227 -15.51 -10.24 8.53
C THR A 227 -15.48 -8.76 8.18
N ALA A 228 -14.55 -8.33 7.32
CA ALA A 228 -14.44 -6.94 6.90
C ALA A 228 -15.47 -6.57 5.82
N ILE A 229 -15.72 -5.26 5.65
CA ILE A 229 -16.33 -4.78 4.42
C ILE A 229 -15.37 -5.10 3.27
N VAL A 230 -15.72 -6.11 2.47
CA VAL A 230 -14.89 -6.57 1.34
C VAL A 230 -14.82 -5.47 0.29
N PRO A 231 -13.61 -5.06 -0.13
CA PRO A 231 -13.46 -4.08 -1.20
C PRO A 231 -14.07 -4.60 -2.52
N PRO A 232 -14.93 -3.84 -3.22
CA PRO A 232 -15.52 -4.26 -4.49
C PRO A 232 -14.49 -4.55 -5.60
N ILE A 233 -13.27 -4.05 -5.48
CA ILE A 233 -12.18 -4.34 -6.43
C ILE A 233 -11.48 -5.67 -6.15
N TYR A 234 -11.79 -6.35 -5.05
CA TYR A 234 -11.21 -7.64 -4.68
C TYR A 234 -11.85 -8.76 -5.48
N ASP A 235 -11.00 -9.64 -6.00
CA ASP A 235 -11.37 -10.86 -6.71
C ASP A 235 -10.62 -12.04 -6.05
N PRO A 236 -11.31 -12.89 -5.28
CA PRO A 236 -10.68 -14.00 -4.57
C PRO A 236 -10.08 -15.06 -5.51
N GLU A 237 -10.62 -15.19 -6.73
CA GLU A 237 -10.17 -16.20 -7.72
C GLU A 237 -8.86 -15.78 -8.41
N LEU A 238 -8.41 -14.55 -8.21
CA LEU A 238 -7.20 -14.07 -8.86
C LEU A 238 -5.92 -14.63 -8.24
N ALA A 239 -5.93 -15.00 -6.96
CA ALA A 239 -4.78 -15.57 -6.28
C ALA A 239 -4.64 -17.06 -6.57
N ASP A 240 -3.41 -17.56 -6.79
CA ASP A 240 -3.14 -18.99 -6.83
C ASP A 240 -3.26 -19.62 -5.43
N ARG A 241 -2.98 -18.82 -4.41
CA ARG A 241 -3.06 -19.22 -3.00
C ARG A 241 -3.34 -17.99 -2.12
N LEU A 242 -4.19 -18.18 -1.10
CA LEU A 242 -4.36 -17.24 0.00
C LEU A 242 -3.68 -17.83 1.24
N VAL A 243 -2.83 -17.03 1.90
CA VAL A 243 -2.11 -17.39 3.13
C VAL A 243 -2.56 -16.47 4.26
N GLU A 244 -2.65 -17.01 5.47
CA GLU A 244 -2.92 -16.24 6.68
C GLU A 244 -1.60 -15.94 7.39
N ALA A 245 -1.49 -14.72 7.95
CA ALA A 245 -0.33 -14.26 8.69
C ALA A 245 -0.74 -13.82 10.10
N SER A 246 0.03 -14.21 11.10
CA SER A 246 -0.19 -13.82 12.48
C SER A 246 0.46 -12.46 12.80
N THR A 247 -0.11 -11.76 13.76
CA THR A 247 0.43 -10.50 14.27
C THR A 247 1.80 -10.71 14.93
N GLU A 248 1.93 -11.74 15.75
CA GLU A 248 3.14 -12.06 16.50
C GLU A 248 4.32 -12.35 15.58
N GLU A 249 4.07 -13.12 14.54
CA GLU A 249 5.09 -13.44 13.54
C GLU A 249 5.54 -12.18 12.78
N ALA A 250 4.61 -11.30 12.42
CA ALA A 250 4.95 -10.03 11.79
C ALA A 250 5.80 -9.14 12.71
N TYR A 251 5.52 -9.10 14.01
CA TYR A 251 6.33 -8.36 14.98
C TYR A 251 7.75 -8.92 15.12
N VAL A 252 7.88 -10.24 15.20
CA VAL A 252 9.19 -10.90 15.19
C VAL A 252 9.94 -10.58 13.90
N MET A 253 9.27 -10.69 12.76
CA MET A 253 9.87 -10.42 11.46
C MET A 253 10.30 -8.96 11.29
N ALA A 254 9.53 -7.99 11.80
CA ALA A 254 9.91 -6.56 11.78
C ALA A 254 11.27 -6.34 12.48
N LYS A 255 11.46 -6.95 13.65
CA LYS A 255 12.74 -6.90 14.39
C LYS A 255 13.87 -7.59 13.64
N ARG A 256 13.58 -8.73 13.02
CA ARG A 256 14.56 -9.47 12.20
C ARG A 256 15.02 -8.66 11.01
N ILE A 257 14.09 -8.08 10.23
CA ILE A 257 14.42 -7.22 9.08
C ILE A 257 15.32 -6.07 9.54
N ALA A 258 14.98 -5.41 10.65
CA ALA A 258 15.79 -4.31 11.19
C ALA A 258 17.22 -4.76 11.56
N ARG A 259 17.36 -5.90 12.22
CA ARG A 259 18.65 -6.39 12.75
C ARG A 259 19.49 -7.13 11.73
N GLU A 260 18.84 -7.85 10.81
CA GLU A 260 19.53 -8.69 9.83
C GLU A 260 19.76 -7.93 8.51
N GLU A 261 18.79 -7.14 8.02
CA GLU A 261 18.88 -6.43 6.74
C GLU A 261 19.20 -4.93 6.90
N GLY A 262 19.12 -4.39 8.11
CA GLY A 262 19.37 -2.97 8.37
C GLY A 262 18.25 -2.05 7.88
N ILE A 263 17.03 -2.56 7.72
CA ILE A 263 15.89 -1.84 7.17
C ILE A 263 14.75 -1.78 8.19
N LEU A 264 14.32 -0.58 8.56
CA LEU A 264 13.18 -0.38 9.45
C LEU A 264 11.87 -0.37 8.65
N MET A 265 11.06 -1.45 8.79
CA MET A 265 9.83 -1.65 8.03
C MET A 265 8.59 -1.61 8.90
N GLY A 266 7.48 -1.10 8.31
CA GLY A 266 6.16 -1.17 8.91
C GLY A 266 5.65 -2.61 9.04
N ILE A 267 4.64 -2.79 9.89
CA ILE A 267 4.11 -4.12 10.30
C ILE A 267 3.60 -4.92 9.11
N SER A 268 2.87 -4.29 8.17
CA SER A 268 2.38 -4.96 6.96
C SER A 268 3.50 -5.40 6.01
N SER A 269 4.62 -4.67 5.99
CA SER A 269 5.83 -5.07 5.25
C SER A 269 6.44 -6.33 5.88
N ALA A 270 6.50 -6.36 7.20
CA ALA A 270 7.04 -7.51 7.93
C ALA A 270 6.17 -8.77 7.74
N ALA A 271 4.85 -8.64 7.75
CA ALA A 271 3.93 -9.73 7.44
C ALA A 271 4.14 -10.25 6.01
N ASN A 272 4.31 -9.35 5.03
CA ASN A 272 4.62 -9.71 3.66
C ASN A 272 5.94 -10.50 3.55
N VAL A 273 6.99 -10.06 4.25
CA VAL A 273 8.30 -10.74 4.23
C VAL A 273 8.23 -12.09 4.93
N ALA A 274 7.53 -12.21 6.07
CA ALA A 274 7.32 -13.49 6.76
C ALA A 274 6.65 -14.50 5.84
N THR A 275 5.54 -14.11 5.20
CA THR A 275 4.84 -14.96 4.23
C THR A 275 5.76 -15.36 3.06
N ALA A 276 6.51 -14.40 2.50
CA ALA A 276 7.42 -14.67 1.39
C ALA A 276 8.57 -15.61 1.80
N LEU A 277 9.03 -15.53 3.05
CA LEU A 277 10.06 -16.43 3.59
C LEU A 277 9.53 -17.86 3.78
N HIS A 278 8.28 -18.03 4.24
CA HIS A 278 7.64 -19.36 4.29
C HIS A 278 7.54 -19.98 2.89
N ILE A 279 7.13 -19.21 1.88
CA ILE A 279 7.11 -19.70 0.49
C ILE A 279 8.53 -20.09 0.04
N ALA A 280 9.55 -19.32 0.41
CA ALA A 280 10.94 -19.64 0.11
C ALA A 280 11.38 -20.97 0.74
N GLU A 281 11.02 -21.23 2.00
CA GLU A 281 11.30 -22.49 2.70
C GLU A 281 10.56 -23.68 2.04
N GLU A 282 9.30 -23.49 1.61
CA GLU A 282 8.56 -24.52 0.87
C GLU A 282 9.24 -24.86 -0.49
N GLU A 283 9.75 -23.85 -1.21
CA GLU A 283 10.45 -24.06 -2.48
C GLU A 283 11.79 -24.83 -2.27
N VAL A 284 12.56 -24.48 -1.24
CA VAL A 284 13.78 -25.22 -0.87
C VAL A 284 13.46 -26.66 -0.51
N ALA A 285 12.43 -26.89 0.31
CA ALA A 285 12.01 -28.23 0.71
C ALA A 285 11.59 -29.10 -0.48
N ALA A 286 11.06 -28.44 -1.52
CA ALA A 286 10.68 -29.09 -2.79
C ALA A 286 11.86 -29.21 -3.79
N GLY A 287 13.06 -28.75 -3.43
CA GLY A 287 14.24 -28.78 -4.29
C GLY A 287 14.17 -27.83 -5.49
N ARG A 288 13.41 -26.72 -5.36
CA ARG A 288 13.23 -25.75 -6.44
C ARG A 288 13.95 -24.43 -6.14
N GLU A 289 14.47 -23.80 -7.18
CA GLU A 289 14.96 -22.43 -7.12
C GLU A 289 13.80 -21.45 -7.29
N ALA A 290 13.86 -20.29 -6.62
CA ALA A 290 12.82 -19.27 -6.75
C ALA A 290 13.36 -17.85 -6.65
N ILE A 291 12.76 -16.95 -7.45
CA ILE A 291 12.89 -15.50 -7.33
C ILE A 291 11.53 -14.98 -6.86
N ILE A 292 11.48 -14.60 -5.58
CA ILE A 292 10.26 -14.20 -4.89
C ILE A 292 10.29 -12.68 -4.71
N VAL A 293 9.23 -12.01 -5.14
CA VAL A 293 9.06 -10.55 -4.92
C VAL A 293 7.91 -10.31 -3.97
N THR A 294 8.16 -9.49 -2.95
CA THR A 294 7.11 -9.00 -2.05
C THR A 294 7.13 -7.48 -1.94
N ILE A 295 6.12 -6.90 -1.27
CA ILE A 295 5.96 -5.46 -1.12
C ILE A 295 6.41 -5.01 0.28
N LEU A 296 7.35 -4.10 0.33
CA LEU A 296 7.74 -3.38 1.55
C LEU A 296 6.95 -2.06 1.57
N CYS A 297 5.77 -2.12 2.20
CA CYS A 297 4.70 -1.13 2.05
C CYS A 297 5.07 0.28 2.50
N ASP A 298 5.75 0.39 3.65
CA ASP A 298 6.23 1.65 4.25
C ASP A 298 7.35 1.37 5.26
N SER A 299 7.95 2.46 5.79
CA SER A 299 8.96 2.38 6.86
C SER A 299 8.31 2.27 8.25
N ALA A 300 9.11 1.91 9.26
CA ALA A 300 8.67 1.82 10.65
C ALA A 300 8.49 3.16 11.35
N ASP A 301 8.88 4.28 10.76
CA ASP A 301 8.91 5.61 11.42
C ASP A 301 7.57 6.00 12.05
N LYS A 302 6.47 5.52 11.48
CA LYS A 302 5.10 5.78 11.95
C LYS A 302 4.64 4.83 13.06
N TYR A 303 5.47 3.85 13.43
CA TYR A 303 5.14 2.73 14.34
C TYR A 303 6.15 2.56 15.48
N LEU A 304 7.20 3.41 15.57
CA LEU A 304 8.25 3.26 16.58
C LEU A 304 7.75 3.43 18.02
N SER A 305 6.59 4.07 18.21
CA SER A 305 5.90 4.15 19.50
C SER A 305 5.12 2.88 19.86
N GLU A 306 4.96 1.94 18.92
CA GLU A 306 4.25 0.69 19.17
C GLU A 306 5.01 -0.19 20.17
N ARG A 307 4.24 -0.80 21.07
CA ARG A 307 4.78 -1.52 22.22
C ARG A 307 5.70 -2.68 21.85
N PHE A 308 5.42 -3.37 20.75
CA PHE A 308 6.21 -4.53 20.32
C PHE A 308 7.68 -4.19 20.02
N TRP A 309 8.03 -2.94 19.74
CA TRP A 309 9.43 -2.52 19.56
C TRP A 309 10.22 -2.50 20.87
N GLN A 310 9.52 -2.38 22.00
CA GLN A 310 10.11 -2.25 23.35
C GLN A 310 10.32 -3.61 24.02
N GLU A 311 9.68 -4.64 23.54
CA GLU A 311 9.80 -6.04 24.01
C GLU A 311 10.84 -6.81 23.19
#